data_1ee9acf7d2dec67eb08bc8d101f69dff
#
_entry.id   1ee9acf7d2dec67eb08bc8d101f69dff
#
_cell.length_a   1.000
_cell.length_b   1.000
_cell.length_c   1.000
_cell.angle_alpha   90.00
_cell.angle_beta   90.00
_cell.angle_gamma   90.00
#
_symmetry.space_group_name_H-M   'P 1'
#
loop_
_entity.id
_entity.type
_entity.pdbx_description
1 polymer ?
#
loop_
_entity_poly.entity_id
_entity_poly.type
_entity_poly.pdbx_seq_one_letter_code
_entity_poly.pdbx_strand_id
1 'polypeptide(L)'
;MKGIFLTALALTAACQADKSPSALLPVGTVLAGATTTNPTERVAELYVSTEVVGFIEPCGCTSKPLGGVQRLATVLKRGRPAHALLDAGNLLFPAEPLTDTTREQHVLKARILARVYRQLGAVAINLGPSDLTLGAAFLKELQREGAVPWVSSNIRPLGEDGPAIAQSFLRDVGGIHVGVLGVATPESFAGVKGVAAIEYATAVRAEQALLRRRGAEIVVVLARVGEKGADDLARDVPEIDVIVRAPGTPIGTPPAPPKKVGSVIVLEAGSQGQHTGRLTLRFGAQVTRPIALDDAGADQAARRALADRKIRAFRTELDAWQADPTKADAVAKKRAQIAELEKQLAAPAPAPGPQPLGSVRVELVPLTEDVPPDPIVADVLAAYYAELKNLNLSKGDVRLCAKTAAAPTYVGTEACKSCHPQAYALWKTTKHGKAWATLESQNKHFD
;
A
#
# COMPACT_ATOMS: atom_id res chain seq x y z
N MET A 1 28.52 70.50 -34.56
CA MET A 1 28.53 71.09 -33.19
C MET A 1 27.12 71.03 -32.66
N LYS A 2 26.86 70.40 -31.62
CA LYS A 2 25.78 70.29 -30.64
C LYS A 2 25.37 68.80 -30.48
N GLY A 3 25.91 68.21 -29.46
CA GLY A 3 25.51 66.85 -28.99
C GLY A 3 24.22 66.92 -28.21
N ILE A 4 23.43 65.88 -28.37
CA ILE A 4 22.22 65.58 -27.56
C ILE A 4 22.52 64.35 -26.76
N PHE A 5 22.56 64.51 -25.43
CA PHE A 5 22.59 63.44 -24.46
C PHE A 5 21.18 62.84 -24.32
N LEU A 6 21.02 61.58 -24.61
CA LEU A 6 19.83 60.81 -24.23
C LEU A 6 20.11 60.09 -22.91
N THR A 7 19.44 60.49 -21.85
CA THR A 7 19.36 59.84 -20.56
C THR A 7 18.38 58.67 -20.68
N ALA A 8 18.87 57.43 -20.51
CA ALA A 8 18.06 56.24 -20.40
C ALA A 8 17.53 56.09 -18.95
N LEU A 9 16.22 56.14 -18.79
CA LEU A 9 15.50 55.90 -17.53
C LEU A 9 15.33 54.37 -17.37
N ALA A 10 16.03 53.77 -16.43
CA ALA A 10 15.85 52.33 -16.09
C ALA A 10 14.63 52.21 -15.18
N LEU A 11 13.55 51.59 -15.68
CA LEU A 11 12.45 51.09 -14.87
C LEU A 11 12.87 49.74 -14.26
N THR A 12 13.10 49.72 -12.96
CA THR A 12 13.20 48.49 -12.17
C THR A 12 11.80 47.96 -11.87
N ALA A 13 11.33 47.00 -12.62
CA ALA A 13 10.17 46.21 -12.26
C ALA A 13 10.56 45.20 -11.16
N ALA A 14 10.08 45.44 -9.94
CA ALA A 14 10.18 44.50 -8.85
C ALA A 14 9.23 43.34 -9.12
N CYS A 15 9.76 42.16 -9.56
CA CYS A 15 9.06 40.92 -9.53
C CYS A 15 8.93 40.49 -8.06
N GLN A 16 7.73 40.54 -7.51
CA GLN A 16 7.39 39.79 -6.29
C GLN A 16 7.49 38.29 -6.60
N ALA A 17 8.46 37.64 -5.98
CA ALA A 17 8.60 36.19 -6.03
C ALA A 17 7.51 35.58 -5.16
N ASP A 18 6.61 34.88 -5.82
CA ASP A 18 5.62 34.00 -5.23
C ASP A 18 6.35 32.87 -4.46
N LYS A 19 6.22 32.87 -3.13
CA LYS A 19 6.82 31.86 -2.25
C LYS A 19 5.93 30.64 -2.19
N SER A 20 5.93 29.84 -3.24
CA SER A 20 5.50 28.46 -3.15
C SER A 20 6.63 27.61 -2.57
N PRO A 21 6.40 26.77 -1.55
CA PRO A 21 7.44 25.88 -1.02
C PRO A 21 7.64 24.69 -1.94
N SER A 22 8.39 24.88 -3.02
CA SER A 22 8.82 23.81 -3.91
C SER A 22 10.25 23.41 -3.53
N ALA A 23 10.40 22.83 -2.36
CA ALA A 23 11.64 22.13 -2.01
C ALA A 23 11.58 20.72 -2.61
N LEU A 24 11.94 20.61 -3.88
CA LEU A 24 12.33 19.33 -4.48
C LEU A 24 13.64 18.88 -3.82
N LEU A 25 13.52 17.92 -2.91
CA LEU A 25 14.71 17.17 -2.46
C LEU A 25 15.28 16.39 -3.65
N PRO A 26 16.60 16.34 -3.83
CA PRO A 26 17.21 15.59 -4.93
C PRO A 26 16.82 14.12 -4.82
N VAL A 27 16.55 13.51 -5.98
CA VAL A 27 16.39 12.06 -6.12
C VAL A 27 17.55 11.39 -5.41
N GLY A 28 17.24 10.57 -4.40
CA GLY A 28 18.22 9.97 -3.51
C GLY A 28 19.36 9.33 -4.26
N THR A 29 20.52 9.94 -4.12
CA THR A 29 21.80 9.30 -4.40
C THR A 29 21.91 8.15 -3.41
N VAL A 30 21.96 6.92 -3.92
CA VAL A 30 22.21 5.72 -3.12
C VAL A 30 23.50 5.94 -2.35
N LEU A 31 23.41 6.24 -1.05
CA LEU A 31 24.59 6.29 -0.18
C LEU A 31 25.07 4.84 0.00
N ALA A 32 26.16 4.52 -0.66
CA ALA A 32 26.89 3.29 -0.44
C ALA A 32 27.44 3.29 0.98
N GLY A 33 26.67 2.75 1.93
CA GLY A 33 27.14 2.43 3.26
C GLY A 33 28.05 1.22 3.19
N ALA A 34 29.36 1.43 3.34
CA ALA A 34 30.36 0.37 3.41
C ALA A 34 30.17 -0.44 4.70
N THR A 35 29.38 -1.50 4.64
CA THR A 35 29.54 -2.65 5.52
C THR A 35 30.56 -3.57 4.88
N THR A 36 31.57 -4.02 5.63
CA THR A 36 32.57 -5.00 5.23
C THR A 36 31.88 -6.33 4.89
N THR A 37 31.38 -6.43 3.65
CA THR A 37 30.80 -7.64 3.09
C THR A 37 31.89 -8.38 2.35
N ASN A 38 31.90 -9.71 2.48
CA ASN A 38 32.67 -10.59 1.63
C ASN A 38 32.51 -10.12 0.17
N PRO A 39 33.55 -9.79 -0.60
CA PRO A 39 33.43 -9.15 -1.92
C PRO A 39 32.63 -9.95 -2.96
N THR A 40 32.20 -11.15 -2.61
CA THR A 40 31.39 -12.03 -3.45
C THR A 40 29.89 -12.09 -3.05
N GLU A 41 29.50 -11.47 -1.93
CA GLU A 41 28.11 -11.52 -1.46
C GLU A 41 27.37 -10.22 -1.76
N ARG A 42 26.17 -10.33 -2.37
CA ARG A 42 25.26 -9.21 -2.68
C ARG A 42 23.95 -9.42 -1.93
N VAL A 43 23.51 -8.40 -1.21
CA VAL A 43 22.26 -8.44 -0.44
C VAL A 43 21.45 -7.18 -0.74
N ALA A 44 20.18 -7.38 -1.10
CA ALA A 44 19.24 -6.30 -1.35
C ALA A 44 17.86 -6.64 -0.79
N GLU A 45 17.00 -5.64 -0.62
CA GLU A 45 15.63 -5.82 -0.19
C GLU A 45 14.65 -5.27 -1.23
N LEU A 46 13.60 -6.04 -1.52
CA LEU A 46 12.45 -5.57 -2.27
C LEU A 46 11.28 -5.49 -1.30
N TYR A 47 10.69 -4.32 -1.20
CA TYR A 47 9.44 -4.12 -0.48
C TYR A 47 8.29 -4.14 -1.47
N VAL A 48 7.21 -4.82 -1.13
CA VAL A 48 6.06 -4.95 -2.01
C VAL A 48 4.77 -4.59 -1.29
N SER A 49 3.90 -3.86 -1.97
CA SER A 49 2.53 -3.57 -1.56
C SER A 49 1.54 -4.09 -2.61
N THR A 50 0.31 -4.35 -2.16
CA THR A 50 -0.78 -4.84 -3.00
C THR A 50 -2.09 -4.23 -2.52
N GLU A 51 -3.00 -3.86 -3.43
CA GLU A 51 -4.37 -3.40 -3.09
C GLU A 51 -4.37 -2.31 -1.99
N VAL A 52 -3.59 -1.26 -2.16
CA VAL A 52 -3.56 -0.13 -1.20
C VAL A 52 -4.86 0.67 -1.26
N VAL A 53 -5.48 0.76 -2.44
CA VAL A 53 -6.82 1.31 -2.72
C VAL A 53 -7.09 2.66 -2.06
N GLY A 54 -6.09 3.54 -2.09
CA GLY A 54 -6.19 4.90 -1.56
C GLY A 54 -6.04 5.04 -0.04
N PHE A 55 -5.67 3.95 0.68
CA PHE A 55 -5.46 4.04 2.13
C PHE A 55 -4.09 4.66 2.43
N ILE A 56 -4.11 5.83 3.07
CA ILE A 56 -2.89 6.55 3.50
C ILE A 56 -2.63 6.42 5.00
N GLU A 57 -3.66 6.09 5.77
CA GLU A 57 -3.61 5.95 7.21
C GLU A 57 -4.03 4.56 7.69
N PRO A 58 -3.73 4.22 8.95
CA PRO A 58 -4.20 2.97 9.52
C PRO A 58 -5.73 2.88 9.53
N CYS A 59 -6.27 1.68 9.22
CA CYS A 59 -7.69 1.42 9.38
C CYS A 59 -8.09 1.48 10.86
N GLY A 60 -8.92 2.47 11.24
CA GLY A 60 -9.29 2.76 12.63
C GLY A 60 -10.38 1.87 13.24
N CYS A 61 -10.95 0.91 12.48
CA CYS A 61 -12.10 0.11 12.92
C CYS A 61 -11.76 -1.01 13.92
N THR A 62 -10.49 -1.23 14.24
CA THR A 62 -10.03 -2.29 15.13
C THR A 62 -9.33 -1.73 16.36
N SER A 63 -9.24 -2.54 17.45
CA SER A 63 -8.49 -2.18 18.65
C SER A 63 -6.98 -2.07 18.41
N LYS A 64 -6.48 -2.61 17.30
CA LYS A 64 -5.08 -2.56 16.85
C LYS A 64 -5.05 -2.16 15.38
N PRO A 65 -5.08 -0.87 15.08
CA PRO A 65 -5.14 -0.39 13.70
C PRO A 65 -3.83 -0.69 12.97
N LEU A 66 -3.96 -1.35 11.81
CA LEU A 66 -2.86 -1.69 10.91
C LEU A 66 -2.81 -0.74 9.72
N GLY A 67 -1.61 -0.55 9.18
CA GLY A 67 -1.40 0.21 7.95
C GLY A 67 -0.83 1.60 8.18
N GLY A 68 -0.91 2.40 7.12
CA GLY A 68 -0.44 3.78 7.07
C GLY A 68 0.91 3.94 6.39
N VAL A 69 0.95 4.85 5.40
CA VAL A 69 2.16 5.11 4.62
C VAL A 69 3.31 5.68 5.44
N GLN A 70 3.02 6.34 6.56
CA GLN A 70 4.02 6.81 7.53
C GLN A 70 4.79 5.64 8.16
N ARG A 71 4.09 4.55 8.50
CA ARG A 71 4.70 3.34 9.06
C ARG A 71 5.46 2.57 7.99
N LEU A 72 4.91 2.49 6.77
CA LEU A 72 5.64 1.93 5.63
C LEU A 72 6.99 2.63 5.44
N ALA A 73 7.00 3.96 5.47
CA ALA A 73 8.22 4.75 5.37
C ALA A 73 9.26 4.39 6.44
N THR A 74 8.83 4.23 7.69
CA THR A 74 9.70 3.82 8.79
C THR A 74 10.27 2.41 8.58
N VAL A 75 9.44 1.47 8.10
CA VAL A 75 9.88 0.11 7.80
C VAL A 75 10.95 0.11 6.71
N LEU A 76 10.75 0.85 5.62
CA LEU A 76 11.73 0.98 4.55
C LEU A 76 13.05 1.59 5.03
N LYS A 77 12.99 2.67 5.82
CA LYS A 77 14.18 3.35 6.38
C LYS A 77 14.97 2.49 7.36
N ARG A 78 14.30 1.57 8.07
CA ARG A 78 14.95 0.60 8.97
C ARG A 78 15.54 -0.59 8.23
N GLY A 79 15.17 -0.77 6.98
CA GLY A 79 15.70 -1.81 6.10
C GLY A 79 17.11 -1.52 5.62
N ARG A 80 17.60 -2.33 4.70
CA ARG A 80 18.90 -2.15 4.09
C ARG A 80 18.94 -0.91 3.20
N PRO A 81 20.09 -0.22 3.08
CA PRO A 81 20.24 0.90 2.15
C PRO A 81 19.91 0.50 0.70
N ALA A 82 20.34 -0.70 0.27
CA ALA A 82 20.02 -1.25 -1.04
C ALA A 82 18.62 -1.87 -1.02
N HIS A 83 17.60 -1.06 -1.31
CA HIS A 83 16.23 -1.53 -1.41
C HIS A 83 15.46 -0.85 -2.54
N ALA A 84 14.32 -1.45 -2.91
CA ALA A 84 13.35 -0.89 -3.84
C ALA A 84 11.92 -1.17 -3.36
N LEU A 85 11.00 -0.23 -3.62
CA LEU A 85 9.56 -0.40 -3.38
C LEU A 85 8.85 -0.73 -4.70
N LEU A 86 8.00 -1.74 -4.67
CA LEU A 86 7.17 -2.21 -5.78
C LEU A 86 5.71 -2.23 -5.35
N ASP A 87 4.77 -1.98 -6.27
CA ASP A 87 3.34 -2.10 -6.00
C ASP A 87 2.62 -2.91 -7.08
N ALA A 88 1.76 -3.85 -6.68
CA ALA A 88 1.09 -4.75 -7.60
C ALA A 88 -0.23 -4.21 -8.18
N GLY A 89 -0.53 -2.92 -7.97
CA GLY A 89 -1.67 -2.22 -8.58
C GLY A 89 -2.87 -2.01 -7.66
N ASN A 90 -3.82 -1.20 -8.12
CA ASN A 90 -4.89 -0.60 -7.34
C ASN A 90 -4.34 0.22 -6.16
N LEU A 91 -3.39 1.09 -6.46
CA LEU A 91 -2.77 1.96 -5.47
C LEU A 91 -3.70 3.11 -5.07
N LEU A 92 -4.31 3.81 -6.05
CA LEU A 92 -4.79 5.19 -5.90
C LEU A 92 -6.21 5.31 -5.37
N PHE A 93 -7.13 4.46 -5.84
CA PHE A 93 -8.57 4.65 -5.58
C PHE A 93 -9.22 3.38 -5.03
N PRO A 94 -10.31 3.52 -4.24
CA PRO A 94 -11.14 2.40 -3.86
C PRO A 94 -11.78 1.75 -5.09
N ALA A 95 -12.26 0.51 -4.92
CA ALA A 95 -12.96 -0.21 -6.00
C ALA A 95 -14.37 0.35 -6.24
N GLU A 96 -14.98 0.97 -5.22
CA GLU A 96 -16.30 1.59 -5.30
C GLU A 96 -16.26 2.87 -6.13
N PRO A 97 -17.33 3.17 -6.89
CA PRO A 97 -17.42 4.39 -7.67
C PRO A 97 -17.33 5.64 -6.77
N LEU A 98 -16.58 6.64 -7.22
CA LEU A 98 -16.50 7.91 -6.53
C LEU A 98 -17.82 8.67 -6.69
N THR A 99 -18.33 9.22 -5.59
CA THR A 99 -19.48 10.13 -5.61
C THR A 99 -19.01 11.58 -5.87
N ASP A 100 -19.90 12.43 -6.32
CA ASP A 100 -19.59 13.86 -6.55
C ASP A 100 -19.10 14.54 -5.26
N THR A 101 -19.61 14.10 -4.10
CA THR A 101 -19.22 14.67 -2.80
C THR A 101 -17.83 14.22 -2.33
N THR A 102 -17.36 13.04 -2.73
CA THR A 102 -16.08 12.47 -2.29
C THR A 102 -14.97 12.58 -3.34
N ARG A 103 -15.33 12.90 -4.59
CA ARG A 103 -14.40 12.87 -5.73
C ARG A 103 -13.15 13.72 -5.50
N GLU A 104 -13.31 14.97 -5.08
CA GLU A 104 -12.17 15.88 -4.89
C GLU A 104 -11.25 15.43 -3.75
N GLN A 105 -11.81 14.88 -2.67
CA GLN A 105 -11.03 14.30 -1.59
C GLN A 105 -10.18 13.12 -2.09
N HIS A 106 -10.77 12.24 -2.90
CA HIS A 106 -10.05 11.10 -3.48
C HIS A 106 -8.99 11.54 -4.48
N VAL A 107 -9.23 12.61 -5.27
CA VAL A 107 -8.22 13.20 -6.15
C VAL A 107 -7.04 13.72 -5.33
N LEU A 108 -7.29 14.46 -4.27
CA LEU A 108 -6.25 14.99 -3.40
C LEU A 108 -5.47 13.84 -2.73
N LYS A 109 -6.18 12.83 -2.23
CA LYS A 109 -5.58 11.64 -1.63
C LYS A 109 -4.69 10.87 -2.61
N ALA A 110 -5.15 10.67 -3.85
CA ALA A 110 -4.37 10.00 -4.89
C ALA A 110 -3.08 10.75 -5.23
N ARG A 111 -3.10 12.09 -5.31
CA ARG A 111 -1.90 12.92 -5.53
C ARG A 111 -0.89 12.77 -4.39
N ILE A 112 -1.36 12.81 -3.15
CA ILE A 112 -0.50 12.63 -1.98
C ILE A 112 0.10 11.22 -1.96
N LEU A 113 -0.70 10.20 -2.22
CA LEU A 113 -0.24 8.81 -2.24
C LEU A 113 0.83 8.57 -3.31
N ALA A 114 0.60 9.08 -4.53
CA ALA A 114 1.59 9.03 -5.60
C ALA A 114 2.89 9.75 -5.23
N ARG A 115 2.81 10.93 -4.59
CA ARG A 115 3.97 11.67 -4.08
C ARG A 115 4.73 10.88 -3.01
N VAL A 116 4.02 10.31 -2.04
CA VAL A 116 4.64 9.51 -0.96
C VAL A 116 5.34 8.28 -1.53
N TYR A 117 4.69 7.51 -2.42
CA TYR A 117 5.31 6.34 -3.03
C TYR A 117 6.59 6.69 -3.81
N ARG A 118 6.57 7.80 -4.52
CA ARG A 118 7.78 8.32 -5.17
C ARG A 118 8.88 8.67 -4.15
N GLN A 119 8.55 9.38 -3.07
CA GLN A 119 9.51 9.74 -2.02
C GLN A 119 10.09 8.50 -1.33
N LEU A 120 9.31 7.42 -1.23
CA LEU A 120 9.72 6.13 -0.70
C LEU A 120 10.55 5.31 -1.70
N GLY A 121 10.85 5.85 -2.88
CA GLY A 121 11.68 5.17 -3.87
C GLY A 121 10.96 4.06 -4.63
N ALA A 122 9.64 4.18 -4.86
CA ALA A 122 8.93 3.25 -5.72
C ALA A 122 9.56 3.23 -7.12
N VAL A 123 9.96 2.03 -7.59
CA VAL A 123 10.64 1.82 -8.88
C VAL A 123 9.75 1.17 -9.93
N ALA A 124 8.63 0.58 -9.52
CA ALA A 124 7.58 0.04 -10.40
C ALA A 124 6.25 -0.02 -9.67
N ILE A 125 5.19 0.48 -10.29
CA ILE A 125 3.81 0.43 -9.83
C ILE A 125 2.97 -0.18 -10.95
N ASN A 126 2.44 -1.39 -10.74
CA ASN A 126 1.57 -2.04 -11.71
C ASN A 126 0.25 -1.28 -11.83
N LEU A 127 -0.37 -1.38 -12.98
CA LEU A 127 -1.64 -0.73 -13.25
C LEU A 127 -2.81 -1.65 -12.87
N GLY A 128 -3.68 -1.17 -11.97
CA GLY A 128 -4.95 -1.80 -11.66
C GLY A 128 -6.14 -1.02 -12.23
N PRO A 129 -7.32 -1.63 -12.38
CA PRO A 129 -8.49 -0.94 -12.93
C PRO A 129 -8.94 0.25 -12.07
N SER A 130 -8.83 0.18 -10.74
CA SER A 130 -9.19 1.32 -9.89
C SER A 130 -8.24 2.51 -10.05
N ASP A 131 -6.99 2.31 -10.45
CA ASP A 131 -6.08 3.42 -10.75
C ASP A 131 -6.58 4.27 -11.93
N LEU A 132 -7.39 3.69 -12.81
CA LEU A 132 -8.01 4.35 -13.95
C LEU A 132 -9.41 4.92 -13.67
N THR A 133 -9.83 5.01 -12.41
CA THR A 133 -11.15 5.57 -12.02
C THR A 133 -11.40 6.96 -12.61
N LEU A 134 -10.37 7.79 -12.73
CA LEU A 134 -10.44 9.13 -13.34
C LEU A 134 -9.89 9.15 -14.78
N GLY A 135 -9.67 7.98 -15.37
CA GLY A 135 -9.17 7.83 -16.73
C GLY A 135 -7.64 7.99 -16.86
N ALA A 136 -7.16 7.69 -18.07
CA ALA A 136 -5.73 7.70 -18.37
C ALA A 136 -5.10 9.11 -18.32
N ALA A 137 -5.87 10.16 -18.62
CA ALA A 137 -5.39 11.53 -18.54
C ALA A 137 -4.97 11.95 -17.12
N PHE A 138 -5.70 11.51 -16.09
CA PHE A 138 -5.33 11.76 -14.70
C PHE A 138 -4.01 11.07 -14.32
N LEU A 139 -3.79 9.83 -14.77
CA LEU A 139 -2.51 9.15 -14.54
C LEU A 139 -1.34 9.87 -15.24
N LYS A 140 -1.57 10.45 -16.43
CA LYS A 140 -0.58 11.27 -17.14
C LYS A 140 -0.25 12.53 -16.34
N GLU A 141 -1.26 13.15 -15.75
CA GLU A 141 -1.08 14.32 -14.86
C GLU A 141 -0.21 13.96 -13.65
N LEU A 142 -0.55 12.90 -12.92
CA LEU A 142 0.26 12.39 -11.81
C LEU A 142 1.70 12.08 -12.22
N GLN A 143 1.88 11.52 -13.42
CA GLN A 143 3.21 11.21 -13.94
C GLN A 143 4.03 12.48 -14.21
N ARG A 144 3.42 13.54 -14.72
CA ARG A 144 4.07 14.85 -14.90
C ARG A 144 4.42 15.51 -13.56
N GLU A 145 3.55 15.41 -12.56
CA GLU A 145 3.76 15.97 -11.23
C GLU A 145 4.85 15.24 -10.44
N GLY A 146 4.99 13.94 -10.66
CA GLY A 146 5.80 13.13 -9.78
C GLY A 146 6.60 12.00 -10.40
N ALA A 147 6.67 11.84 -11.72
CA ALA A 147 7.40 10.75 -12.39
C ALA A 147 7.04 9.35 -11.82
N VAL A 148 5.73 9.09 -11.62
CA VAL A 148 5.24 7.79 -11.14
C VAL A 148 5.63 6.68 -12.12
N PRO A 149 6.32 5.61 -11.68
CA PRO A 149 6.85 4.57 -12.55
C PRO A 149 5.78 3.51 -12.88
N TRP A 150 4.78 3.88 -13.68
CA TRP A 150 3.76 2.94 -14.13
C TRP A 150 4.36 1.82 -14.98
N VAL A 151 3.98 0.58 -14.68
CA VAL A 151 4.39 -0.61 -15.42
C VAL A 151 3.18 -1.48 -15.74
N SER A 152 3.05 -1.89 -16.99
CA SER A 152 2.14 -2.97 -17.38
C SER A 152 2.57 -3.55 -18.72
N SER A 153 2.75 -4.86 -18.78
CA SER A 153 3.13 -5.56 -20.01
C SER A 153 1.92 -5.87 -20.90
N ASN A 154 0.71 -5.94 -20.31
CA ASN A 154 -0.48 -6.37 -21.03
C ASN A 154 -1.63 -5.35 -21.08
N ILE A 155 -1.56 -4.26 -20.30
CA ILE A 155 -2.57 -3.19 -20.33
C ILE A 155 -1.92 -1.95 -20.94
N ARG A 156 -2.56 -1.37 -21.96
CA ARG A 156 -2.04 -0.22 -22.70
C ARG A 156 -3.11 0.84 -22.86
N PRO A 157 -2.81 2.13 -22.62
CA PRO A 157 -3.72 3.21 -22.97
C PRO A 157 -3.87 3.28 -24.48
N LEU A 158 -5.10 3.58 -24.93
CA LEU A 158 -5.41 3.87 -26.32
C LEU A 158 -5.35 5.39 -26.54
N GLY A 159 -4.59 5.83 -27.52
CA GLY A 159 -4.42 7.25 -27.86
C GLY A 159 -3.26 7.94 -27.16
N GLU A 160 -3.04 9.21 -27.51
CA GLU A 160 -1.89 10.01 -27.05
C GLU A 160 -2.08 10.66 -25.67
N ASP A 161 -3.28 10.64 -25.13
CA ASP A 161 -3.61 11.27 -23.85
C ASP A 161 -3.32 10.43 -22.61
N GLY A 162 -2.83 9.21 -22.80
CA GLY A 162 -2.46 8.32 -21.68
C GLY A 162 -1.07 8.61 -21.11
N PRO A 163 -0.79 8.06 -19.90
CA PRO A 163 0.55 8.10 -19.31
C PRO A 163 1.52 7.22 -20.11
N ALA A 164 2.81 7.49 -19.96
CA ALA A 164 3.83 6.57 -20.42
C ALA A 164 3.87 5.35 -19.49
N ILE A 165 3.33 4.21 -19.95
CA ILE A 165 3.37 2.93 -19.23
C ILE A 165 4.51 2.10 -19.80
N ALA A 166 5.52 1.79 -18.98
CA ALA A 166 6.57 0.88 -19.35
C ALA A 166 6.04 -0.56 -19.39
N GLN A 167 6.54 -1.38 -20.31
CA GLN A 167 6.21 -2.82 -20.31
C GLN A 167 6.94 -3.54 -19.19
N SER A 168 8.19 -3.14 -18.94
CA SER A 168 9.03 -3.67 -17.87
C SER A 168 10.10 -2.64 -17.48
N PHE A 169 10.68 -2.84 -16.30
CA PHE A 169 11.85 -2.12 -15.83
C PHE A 169 13.00 -3.08 -15.51
N LEU A 170 14.23 -2.64 -15.77
CA LEU A 170 15.43 -3.26 -15.24
C LEU A 170 16.05 -2.28 -14.23
N ARG A 171 16.27 -2.73 -13.01
CA ARG A 171 16.80 -1.92 -11.91
C ARG A 171 17.98 -2.61 -11.25
N ASP A 172 19.04 -1.85 -10.97
CA ASP A 172 20.08 -2.30 -10.06
C ASP A 172 19.65 -2.02 -8.61
N VAL A 173 19.64 -3.06 -7.81
CA VAL A 173 19.33 -2.97 -6.37
C VAL A 173 20.46 -3.67 -5.64
N GLY A 174 21.43 -2.89 -5.14
CA GLY A 174 22.59 -3.42 -4.42
C GLY A 174 23.47 -4.36 -5.25
N GLY A 175 23.65 -4.05 -6.53
CA GLY A 175 24.43 -4.85 -7.46
C GLY A 175 23.69 -6.07 -8.00
N ILE A 176 22.39 -6.24 -7.69
CA ILE A 176 21.53 -7.29 -8.24
C ILE A 176 20.63 -6.65 -9.31
N HIS A 177 20.70 -7.16 -10.53
CA HIS A 177 19.85 -6.69 -11.63
C HIS A 177 18.47 -7.30 -11.56
N VAL A 178 17.50 -6.53 -11.08
CA VAL A 178 16.10 -6.94 -10.91
C VAL A 178 15.26 -6.47 -12.09
N GLY A 179 14.73 -7.41 -12.88
CA GLY A 179 13.72 -7.17 -13.88
C GLY A 179 12.34 -7.15 -13.23
N VAL A 180 11.54 -6.12 -13.48
CA VAL A 180 10.18 -5.98 -12.95
C VAL A 180 9.22 -5.75 -14.11
N LEU A 181 8.14 -6.52 -14.15
CA LEU A 181 7.06 -6.35 -15.10
C LEU A 181 5.70 -6.43 -14.39
N GLY A 182 4.68 -5.80 -14.96
CA GLY A 182 3.34 -5.77 -14.41
C GLY A 182 2.32 -6.42 -15.34
N VAL A 183 1.38 -7.17 -14.79
CA VAL A 183 0.25 -7.73 -15.54
C VAL A 183 -1.04 -7.71 -14.73
N ALA A 184 -2.16 -7.73 -15.44
CA ALA A 184 -3.49 -7.84 -14.85
C ALA A 184 -4.41 -8.71 -15.74
N THR A 185 -5.46 -9.26 -15.12
CA THR A 185 -6.50 -9.99 -15.83
C THR A 185 -7.23 -9.06 -16.81
N PRO A 186 -7.28 -9.32 -18.11
CA PRO A 186 -7.94 -8.45 -19.10
C PRO A 186 -9.40 -8.14 -18.74
N GLU A 187 -10.12 -9.11 -18.20
CA GLU A 187 -11.53 -9.01 -17.82
C GLU A 187 -11.76 -7.94 -16.75
N SER A 188 -10.76 -7.70 -15.89
CA SER A 188 -10.85 -6.66 -14.85
C SER A 188 -10.88 -5.24 -15.43
N PHE A 189 -10.52 -5.07 -16.71
CA PHE A 189 -10.54 -3.79 -17.43
C PHE A 189 -11.71 -3.66 -18.42
N ALA A 190 -12.63 -4.63 -18.47
CA ALA A 190 -13.72 -4.64 -19.46
C ALA A 190 -14.61 -3.37 -19.44
N GLY A 191 -14.75 -2.72 -18.28
CA GLY A 191 -15.48 -1.46 -18.13
C GLY A 191 -14.63 -0.19 -18.25
N VAL A 192 -13.32 -0.31 -18.40
CA VAL A 192 -12.39 0.83 -18.40
C VAL A 192 -12.21 1.34 -19.83
N LYS A 193 -12.64 2.59 -20.08
CA LYS A 193 -12.52 3.21 -21.38
C LYS A 193 -11.07 3.66 -21.65
N GLY A 194 -10.68 3.60 -22.95
CA GLY A 194 -9.39 4.12 -23.38
C GLY A 194 -8.19 3.23 -23.04
N VAL A 195 -8.40 1.94 -22.79
CA VAL A 195 -7.33 0.95 -22.60
C VAL A 195 -7.56 -0.28 -23.49
N ALA A 196 -6.46 -0.86 -23.96
CA ALA A 196 -6.43 -2.19 -24.57
C ALA A 196 -5.78 -3.18 -23.60
N ALA A 197 -6.29 -4.39 -23.54
CA ALA A 197 -5.74 -5.47 -22.74
C ALA A 197 -5.45 -6.67 -23.64
N ILE A 198 -4.28 -7.29 -23.48
CA ILE A 198 -3.92 -8.55 -24.11
C ILE A 198 -3.76 -9.65 -23.08
N GLU A 199 -3.69 -10.89 -23.52
CA GLU A 199 -3.51 -12.04 -22.64
C GLU A 199 -2.18 -11.93 -21.87
N TYR A 200 -2.25 -12.07 -20.52
CA TYR A 200 -1.16 -11.73 -19.62
C TYR A 200 0.00 -12.74 -19.65
N ALA A 201 -0.25 -14.06 -19.81
CA ALA A 201 0.83 -15.05 -19.84
C ALA A 201 1.71 -14.89 -21.09
N THR A 202 1.12 -14.53 -22.22
CA THR A 202 1.86 -14.20 -23.46
C THR A 202 2.74 -12.97 -23.25
N ALA A 203 2.20 -11.92 -22.61
CA ALA A 203 2.97 -10.72 -22.30
C ALA A 203 4.14 -11.02 -21.34
N VAL A 204 3.91 -11.83 -20.30
CA VAL A 204 4.96 -12.25 -19.35
C VAL A 204 6.07 -13.02 -20.06
N ARG A 205 5.74 -14.00 -20.93
CA ARG A 205 6.77 -14.76 -21.70
C ARG A 205 7.64 -13.84 -22.54
N ALA A 206 7.06 -12.87 -23.20
CA ALA A 206 7.79 -11.93 -24.06
C ALA A 206 8.71 -11.02 -23.24
N GLU A 207 8.17 -10.40 -22.19
CA GLU A 207 8.91 -9.41 -21.39
C GLU A 207 9.97 -10.06 -20.50
N GLN A 208 9.71 -11.21 -19.88
CA GLN A 208 10.73 -11.91 -19.12
C GLN A 208 11.93 -12.30 -19.98
N ALA A 209 11.68 -12.80 -21.21
CA ALA A 209 12.75 -13.13 -22.14
C ALA A 209 13.57 -11.88 -22.55
N LEU A 210 12.90 -10.72 -22.73
CA LEU A 210 13.57 -9.45 -22.99
C LEU A 210 14.42 -9.01 -21.80
N LEU A 211 13.86 -9.07 -20.59
CA LEU A 211 14.56 -8.71 -19.35
C LEU A 211 15.80 -9.59 -19.13
N ARG A 212 15.69 -10.91 -19.36
CA ARG A 212 16.84 -11.82 -19.27
C ARG A 212 17.94 -11.46 -20.27
N ARG A 213 17.59 -11.17 -21.53
CA ARG A 213 18.58 -10.71 -22.54
C ARG A 213 19.24 -9.39 -22.15
N ARG A 214 18.55 -8.52 -21.40
CA ARG A 214 19.07 -7.26 -20.87
C ARG A 214 19.89 -7.42 -19.58
N GLY A 215 20.08 -8.66 -19.10
CA GLY A 215 20.90 -8.97 -17.93
C GLY A 215 20.12 -9.04 -16.62
N ALA A 216 18.79 -9.17 -16.64
CA ALA A 216 18.04 -9.40 -15.40
C ALA A 216 18.46 -10.71 -14.73
N GLU A 217 18.96 -10.62 -13.52
CA GLU A 217 19.34 -11.76 -12.69
C GLU A 217 18.13 -12.34 -11.95
N ILE A 218 17.17 -11.48 -11.60
CA ILE A 218 15.88 -11.82 -11.00
C ILE A 218 14.77 -11.19 -11.83
N VAL A 219 13.68 -11.92 -12.05
CA VAL A 219 12.46 -11.41 -12.68
C VAL A 219 11.30 -11.49 -11.70
N VAL A 220 10.75 -10.33 -11.37
CA VAL A 220 9.59 -10.14 -10.50
C VAL A 220 8.39 -9.75 -11.33
N VAL A 221 7.30 -10.49 -11.21
CA VAL A 221 6.01 -10.19 -11.84
C VAL A 221 5.06 -9.61 -10.81
N LEU A 222 4.65 -8.37 -11.01
CA LEU A 222 3.58 -7.73 -10.25
C LEU A 222 2.25 -8.14 -10.92
N ALA A 223 1.58 -9.15 -10.36
CA ALA A 223 0.50 -9.85 -11.04
C ALA A 223 -0.86 -9.57 -10.39
N ARG A 224 -1.66 -8.73 -11.03
CA ARG A 224 -3.05 -8.52 -10.65
C ARG A 224 -3.95 -9.62 -11.25
N VAL A 225 -3.75 -10.84 -10.77
CA VAL A 225 -4.49 -12.04 -11.16
C VAL A 225 -4.91 -12.81 -9.90
N GLY A 226 -6.00 -13.58 -9.99
CA GLY A 226 -6.44 -14.41 -8.87
C GLY A 226 -5.41 -15.49 -8.50
N GLU A 227 -5.65 -16.23 -7.41
CA GLU A 227 -4.74 -17.26 -6.94
C GLU A 227 -4.45 -18.33 -8.01
N LYS A 228 -5.52 -18.84 -8.63
CA LYS A 228 -5.38 -19.82 -9.73
C LYS A 228 -4.55 -19.24 -10.89
N GLY A 229 -4.80 -18.00 -11.28
CA GLY A 229 -4.06 -17.35 -12.39
C GLY A 229 -2.57 -17.18 -12.08
N ALA A 230 -2.22 -16.87 -10.82
CA ALA A 230 -0.82 -16.79 -10.40
C ALA A 230 -0.13 -18.18 -10.39
N ASP A 231 -0.84 -19.20 -9.93
CA ASP A 231 -0.32 -20.57 -9.92
C ASP A 231 -0.17 -21.14 -11.33
N ASP A 232 -1.11 -20.85 -12.23
CA ASP A 232 -1.02 -21.23 -13.65
C ASP A 232 0.15 -20.51 -14.32
N LEU A 233 0.27 -19.19 -14.10
CA LEU A 233 1.39 -18.39 -14.63
C LEU A 233 2.75 -18.93 -14.17
N ALA A 234 2.88 -19.33 -12.90
CA ALA A 234 4.10 -19.89 -12.37
C ALA A 234 4.48 -21.23 -13.02
N ARG A 235 3.47 -22.05 -13.40
CA ARG A 235 3.71 -23.33 -14.13
C ARG A 235 4.03 -23.11 -15.59
N ASP A 236 3.35 -22.12 -16.22
CA ASP A 236 3.42 -21.87 -17.65
C ASP A 236 4.67 -21.08 -18.06
N VAL A 237 5.25 -20.31 -17.12
CA VAL A 237 6.44 -19.46 -17.33
C VAL A 237 7.44 -19.67 -16.18
N PRO A 238 8.07 -20.84 -16.08
CA PRO A 238 8.96 -21.18 -14.98
C PRO A 238 10.28 -20.38 -14.96
N GLU A 239 10.55 -19.57 -15.98
CA GLU A 239 11.71 -18.69 -16.08
C GLU A 239 11.58 -17.39 -15.27
N ILE A 240 10.40 -17.06 -14.75
CA ILE A 240 10.23 -16.00 -13.76
C ILE A 240 10.64 -16.53 -12.38
N ASP A 241 11.04 -15.65 -11.47
CA ASP A 241 11.53 -16.04 -10.15
C ASP A 241 10.51 -15.77 -9.03
N VAL A 242 9.81 -14.64 -9.14
CA VAL A 242 8.88 -14.18 -8.10
C VAL A 242 7.59 -13.64 -8.73
N ILE A 243 6.46 -14.02 -8.18
CA ILE A 243 5.14 -13.40 -8.44
C ILE A 243 4.66 -12.71 -7.17
N VAL A 244 4.44 -11.40 -7.24
CA VAL A 244 3.69 -10.65 -6.23
C VAL A 244 2.24 -10.58 -6.70
N ARG A 245 1.37 -11.33 -6.04
CA ARG A 245 -0.01 -11.53 -6.45
C ARG A 245 -0.95 -10.47 -5.86
N ALA A 246 -1.82 -9.90 -6.68
CA ALA A 246 -3.01 -9.13 -6.31
C ALA A 246 -4.15 -9.45 -7.31
N PRO A 247 -5.44 -9.36 -6.96
CA PRO A 247 -5.94 -9.20 -5.61
C PRO A 247 -5.57 -10.43 -4.75
N GLY A 248 -5.22 -10.12 -3.52
CA GLY A 248 -4.82 -11.13 -2.55
C GLY A 248 -5.93 -11.39 -1.54
N THR A 249 -5.65 -11.05 -0.32
CA THR A 249 -6.44 -11.34 0.86
C THR A 249 -7.65 -10.41 0.98
N PRO A 250 -8.84 -10.92 1.36
CA PRO A 250 -9.97 -10.07 1.73
C PRO A 250 -9.61 -9.12 2.88
N ILE A 251 -10.26 -7.95 2.90
CA ILE A 251 -10.07 -6.93 3.93
C ILE A 251 -10.20 -7.56 5.34
N GLY A 252 -9.25 -7.23 6.22
CA GLY A 252 -9.24 -7.71 7.60
C GLY A 252 -8.75 -9.15 7.78
N THR A 253 -8.29 -9.81 6.71
CA THR A 253 -7.67 -11.14 6.78
C THR A 253 -6.15 -11.00 6.61
N PRO A 254 -5.31 -11.62 7.43
CA PRO A 254 -3.86 -11.64 7.20
C PRO A 254 -3.53 -12.30 5.86
N PRO A 255 -2.51 -11.79 5.13
CA PRO A 255 -2.08 -12.41 3.88
C PRO A 255 -1.61 -13.86 4.10
N ALA A 256 -1.77 -14.69 3.06
CA ALA A 256 -1.29 -16.06 3.09
C ALA A 256 0.24 -16.10 3.13
N PRO A 257 0.84 -17.10 3.77
CA PRO A 257 2.28 -17.31 3.71
C PRO A 257 2.77 -17.46 2.26
N PRO A 258 4.01 -17.02 1.96
CA PRO A 258 4.62 -17.26 0.66
C PRO A 258 4.72 -18.76 0.37
N LYS A 259 4.56 -19.12 -0.90
CA LYS A 259 4.66 -20.51 -1.36
C LYS A 259 5.54 -20.62 -2.61
N LYS A 260 6.04 -21.84 -2.89
CA LYS A 260 6.63 -22.16 -4.20
C LYS A 260 5.62 -22.90 -5.07
N VAL A 261 5.54 -22.51 -6.32
CA VAL A 261 4.83 -23.23 -7.38
C VAL A 261 5.85 -23.58 -8.45
N GLY A 262 6.27 -24.83 -8.50
CA GLY A 262 7.45 -25.22 -9.29
C GLY A 262 8.72 -24.53 -8.78
N SER A 263 9.39 -23.78 -9.65
CA SER A 263 10.57 -22.96 -9.33
C SER A 263 10.23 -21.55 -8.83
N VAL A 264 8.99 -21.10 -8.98
CA VAL A 264 8.56 -19.70 -8.79
C VAL A 264 8.07 -19.48 -7.35
N ILE A 265 8.52 -18.38 -6.73
CA ILE A 265 8.05 -17.92 -5.42
C ILE A 265 6.81 -17.07 -5.63
N VAL A 266 5.69 -17.41 -4.98
CA VAL A 266 4.42 -16.66 -5.05
C VAL A 266 4.09 -16.12 -3.68
N LEU A 267 3.83 -14.81 -3.60
CA LEU A 267 3.45 -14.11 -2.36
C LEU A 267 2.39 -13.04 -2.60
N GLU A 268 1.77 -12.60 -1.51
CA GLU A 268 0.89 -11.43 -1.45
C GLU A 268 1.23 -10.59 -0.21
N ALA A 269 0.94 -9.28 -0.25
CA ALA A 269 1.21 -8.38 0.87
C ALA A 269 -0.07 -7.92 1.61
N GLY A 270 -1.21 -8.53 1.30
CA GLY A 270 -2.51 -8.15 1.88
C GLY A 270 -3.15 -6.97 1.17
N SER A 271 -4.00 -6.22 1.87
CA SER A 271 -4.77 -5.12 1.32
C SER A 271 -4.71 -3.87 2.20
N GLN A 272 -5.16 -2.72 1.67
CA GLN A 272 -5.28 -1.44 2.38
C GLN A 272 -3.96 -0.96 3.03
N GLY A 273 -2.80 -1.38 2.50
CA GLY A 273 -1.51 -1.04 3.09
C GLY A 273 -1.32 -1.51 4.53
N GLN A 274 -2.04 -2.56 4.98
CA GLN A 274 -1.94 -3.08 6.34
C GLN A 274 -0.63 -3.83 6.59
N HIS A 275 -0.05 -4.39 5.54
CA HIS A 275 1.22 -5.10 5.55
C HIS A 275 2.08 -4.65 4.37
N THR A 276 3.37 -4.92 4.46
CA THR A 276 4.28 -4.92 3.31
C THR A 276 5.02 -6.25 3.26
N GLY A 277 5.20 -6.81 2.07
CA GLY A 277 6.10 -7.94 1.87
C GLY A 277 7.53 -7.43 1.81
N ARG A 278 8.45 -7.99 2.57
CA ARG A 278 9.89 -7.76 2.48
C ARG A 278 10.57 -9.00 1.93
N LEU A 279 11.18 -8.87 0.76
CA LEU A 279 11.95 -9.92 0.12
C LEU A 279 13.44 -9.58 0.28
N THR A 280 14.14 -10.33 1.11
CA THR A 280 15.59 -10.19 1.23
C THR A 280 16.26 -11.13 0.24
N LEU A 281 16.93 -10.55 -0.74
CA LEU A 281 17.71 -11.24 -1.77
C LEU A 281 19.13 -11.43 -1.23
N ARG A 282 19.64 -12.67 -1.22
CA ARG A 282 21.02 -12.98 -0.81
C ARG A 282 21.69 -13.86 -1.83
N PHE A 283 22.62 -13.30 -2.60
CA PHE A 283 23.30 -13.99 -3.70
C PHE A 283 24.81 -13.84 -3.62
N GLY A 284 25.52 -14.79 -4.22
CA GLY A 284 26.94 -14.69 -4.50
C GLY A 284 27.23 -13.81 -5.72
N ALA A 285 28.43 -13.95 -6.29
CA ALA A 285 28.83 -13.24 -7.50
C ALA A 285 27.87 -13.49 -8.69
N GLN A 286 27.23 -14.65 -8.71
CA GLN A 286 26.22 -15.02 -9.72
C GLN A 286 24.96 -15.53 -9.04
N VAL A 287 23.80 -15.30 -9.66
CA VAL A 287 22.52 -15.89 -9.24
C VAL A 287 22.36 -17.26 -9.89
N THR A 288 22.30 -18.29 -9.07
CA THR A 288 22.05 -19.66 -9.52
C THR A 288 20.56 -19.99 -9.42
N ARG A 289 20.04 -20.77 -10.37
CA ARG A 289 18.64 -21.19 -10.40
C ARG A 289 18.50 -22.71 -10.22
N PRO A 290 17.37 -23.17 -9.66
CA PRO A 290 16.24 -22.38 -9.14
C PRO A 290 16.61 -21.66 -7.83
N ILE A 291 16.02 -20.46 -7.63
CA ILE A 291 16.23 -19.69 -6.40
C ILE A 291 15.50 -20.38 -5.25
N ALA A 292 16.20 -20.54 -4.12
CA ALA A 292 15.61 -21.12 -2.93
C ALA A 292 14.68 -20.09 -2.23
N LEU A 293 13.50 -20.52 -1.81
CA LEU A 293 12.71 -19.80 -0.82
C LEU A 293 13.27 -20.15 0.57
N ASP A 294 13.75 -19.14 1.28
CA ASP A 294 14.07 -19.27 2.69
C ASP A 294 12.78 -19.03 3.51
N ASP A 295 12.22 -20.09 4.01
CA ASP A 295 10.96 -20.11 4.76
C ASP A 295 11.14 -20.01 6.28
N ALA A 296 12.36 -19.72 6.75
CA ALA A 296 12.68 -19.65 8.18
C ALA A 296 11.76 -18.71 9.00
N GLY A 297 11.05 -17.79 8.32
CA GLY A 297 10.00 -16.95 8.92
C GLY A 297 8.57 -17.34 8.54
N ALA A 298 8.37 -18.16 7.50
CA ALA A 298 7.05 -18.48 6.95
C ALA A 298 6.23 -19.35 7.90
N ASP A 299 6.83 -20.38 8.50
CA ASP A 299 6.20 -21.22 9.50
C ASP A 299 5.68 -20.43 10.70
N GLN A 300 6.42 -19.43 11.12
CA GLN A 300 6.01 -18.56 12.22
C GLN A 300 4.89 -17.61 11.82
N ALA A 301 4.96 -17.00 10.64
CA ALA A 301 3.87 -16.18 10.11
C ALA A 301 2.59 -17.02 9.96
N ALA A 302 2.71 -18.26 9.47
CA ALA A 302 1.59 -19.19 9.37
C ALA A 302 1.00 -19.56 10.74
N ARG A 303 1.83 -19.83 11.74
CA ARG A 303 1.40 -20.11 13.13
C ARG A 303 0.69 -18.90 13.73
N ARG A 304 1.23 -17.69 13.53
CA ARG A 304 0.59 -16.42 13.98
C ARG A 304 -0.75 -16.23 13.30
N ALA A 305 -0.84 -16.35 11.99
CA ALA A 305 -2.08 -16.21 11.24
C ALA A 305 -3.13 -17.26 11.66
N LEU A 306 -2.71 -18.48 11.97
CA LEU A 306 -3.60 -19.53 12.49
C LEU A 306 -4.10 -19.20 13.90
N ALA A 307 -3.22 -18.72 14.78
CA ALA A 307 -3.59 -18.31 16.13
C ALA A 307 -4.57 -17.15 16.11
N ASP A 308 -4.32 -16.13 15.29
CA ASP A 308 -5.22 -14.98 15.11
C ASP A 308 -6.61 -15.39 14.59
N ARG A 309 -6.66 -16.33 13.62
CA ARG A 309 -7.94 -16.88 13.14
C ARG A 309 -8.69 -17.61 14.25
N LYS A 310 -8.00 -18.44 15.04
CA LYS A 310 -8.60 -19.15 16.17
C LYS A 310 -9.13 -18.19 17.23
N ILE A 311 -8.36 -17.14 17.57
CA ILE A 311 -8.79 -16.12 18.53
C ILE A 311 -10.07 -15.43 18.05
N ARG A 312 -10.13 -15.02 16.77
CA ARG A 312 -11.34 -14.40 16.19
C ARG A 312 -12.55 -15.34 16.26
N ALA A 313 -12.39 -16.59 15.82
CA ALA A 313 -13.45 -17.59 15.88
C ALA A 313 -13.94 -17.80 17.33
N PHE A 314 -13.01 -17.92 18.29
CA PHE A 314 -13.36 -18.11 19.69
C PHE A 314 -14.06 -16.90 20.29
N ARG A 315 -13.67 -15.68 19.90
CA ARG A 315 -14.37 -14.46 20.34
C ARG A 315 -15.79 -14.41 19.81
N THR A 316 -16.03 -14.75 18.54
CA THR A 316 -17.38 -14.82 17.96
C THR A 316 -18.24 -15.85 18.70
N GLU A 317 -17.69 -17.03 19.04
CA GLU A 317 -18.40 -18.03 19.84
C GLU A 317 -18.70 -17.50 21.25
N LEU A 318 -17.76 -16.80 21.91
CA LEU A 318 -17.98 -16.21 23.22
C LEU A 318 -19.09 -15.17 23.21
N ASP A 319 -19.13 -14.31 22.20
CA ASP A 319 -20.19 -13.30 22.06
C ASP A 319 -21.58 -13.96 21.96
N ALA A 320 -21.67 -15.10 21.24
CA ALA A 320 -22.89 -15.88 21.14
C ALA A 320 -23.29 -16.60 22.45
N TRP A 321 -22.30 -16.92 23.32
CA TRP A 321 -22.53 -17.72 24.54
C TRP A 321 -22.66 -16.89 25.82
N GLN A 322 -22.28 -15.62 25.81
CA GLN A 322 -22.24 -14.78 27.02
C GLN A 322 -23.57 -14.65 27.74
N ALA A 323 -24.68 -14.75 27.02
CA ALA A 323 -26.04 -14.65 27.59
C ALA A 323 -26.61 -15.99 28.08
N ASP A 324 -25.91 -17.11 27.87
CA ASP A 324 -26.39 -18.46 28.22
C ASP A 324 -25.71 -18.98 29.50
N PRO A 325 -26.40 -19.01 30.66
CA PRO A 325 -25.82 -19.47 31.93
C PRO A 325 -25.35 -20.93 31.89
N THR A 326 -25.93 -21.78 31.02
CA THR A 326 -25.57 -23.20 30.89
C THR A 326 -24.19 -23.38 30.27
N LYS A 327 -23.63 -22.36 29.66
CA LYS A 327 -22.34 -22.38 28.96
C LYS A 327 -21.18 -21.77 29.78
N ALA A 328 -21.39 -21.45 31.05
CA ALA A 328 -20.40 -20.78 31.89
C ALA A 328 -19.03 -21.46 31.87
N ASP A 329 -18.97 -22.78 32.01
CA ASP A 329 -17.72 -23.55 31.97
C ASP A 329 -17.07 -23.52 30.57
N ALA A 330 -17.89 -23.60 29.51
CA ALA A 330 -17.40 -23.52 28.13
C ALA A 330 -16.81 -22.12 27.83
N VAL A 331 -17.45 -21.06 28.33
CA VAL A 331 -16.97 -19.67 28.25
C VAL A 331 -15.63 -19.51 28.96
N ALA A 332 -15.50 -20.07 30.19
CA ALA A 332 -14.25 -20.01 30.94
C ALA A 332 -13.11 -20.72 30.21
N LYS A 333 -13.34 -21.94 29.68
CA LYS A 333 -12.37 -22.68 28.88
C LYS A 333 -11.95 -21.93 27.61
N LYS A 334 -12.91 -21.33 26.89
CA LYS A 334 -12.62 -20.54 25.69
C LYS A 334 -11.78 -19.31 25.99
N ARG A 335 -12.07 -18.60 27.07
CA ARG A 335 -11.26 -17.44 27.52
C ARG A 335 -9.83 -17.85 27.85
N ALA A 336 -9.65 -18.99 28.54
CA ALA A 336 -8.30 -19.52 28.81
C ALA A 336 -7.54 -19.89 27.52
N GLN A 337 -8.21 -20.49 26.52
CA GLN A 337 -7.62 -20.79 25.23
C GLN A 337 -7.20 -19.53 24.48
N ILE A 338 -8.02 -18.48 24.50
CA ILE A 338 -7.67 -17.19 23.91
C ILE A 338 -6.44 -16.60 24.59
N ALA A 339 -6.42 -16.56 25.93
CA ALA A 339 -5.29 -16.03 26.69
C ALA A 339 -3.98 -16.76 26.39
N GLU A 340 -4.02 -18.10 26.24
CA GLU A 340 -2.84 -18.89 25.87
C GLU A 340 -2.37 -18.58 24.44
N LEU A 341 -3.28 -18.45 23.47
CA LEU A 341 -2.93 -18.06 22.10
C LEU A 341 -2.38 -16.64 22.05
N GLU A 342 -2.96 -15.69 22.80
CA GLU A 342 -2.45 -14.33 22.90
C GLU A 342 -1.06 -14.27 23.52
N LYS A 343 -0.79 -15.10 24.55
CA LYS A 343 0.54 -15.24 25.15
C LYS A 343 1.55 -15.77 24.13
N GLN A 344 1.16 -16.77 23.30
CA GLN A 344 2.01 -17.30 22.24
C GLN A 344 2.30 -16.22 21.16
N LEU A 345 1.32 -15.38 20.84
CA LEU A 345 1.49 -14.27 19.90
C LEU A 345 2.36 -13.14 20.48
N ALA A 346 2.29 -12.90 21.78
CA ALA A 346 3.11 -11.90 22.46
C ALA A 346 4.57 -12.32 22.63
N ALA A 347 4.84 -13.63 22.62
CA ALA A 347 6.22 -14.13 22.69
C ALA A 347 7.03 -13.58 21.50
N PRO A 348 8.23 -13.00 21.74
CA PRO A 348 9.10 -12.56 20.65
C PRO A 348 9.42 -13.77 19.77
N ALA A 349 9.33 -13.54 18.47
CA ALA A 349 9.72 -14.52 17.50
C ALA A 349 11.19 -14.89 17.69
N PRO A 350 11.59 -16.17 17.70
CA PRO A 350 13.00 -16.50 17.58
C PRO A 350 13.54 -15.84 16.33
N ALA A 351 14.70 -15.19 16.44
CA ALA A 351 15.34 -14.57 15.30
C ALA A 351 15.53 -15.66 14.21
N PRO A 352 15.17 -15.38 12.95
CA PRO A 352 15.42 -16.34 11.89
C PRO A 352 16.91 -16.62 11.81
N GLY A 353 17.25 -17.89 11.59
CA GLY A 353 18.64 -18.31 11.36
C GLY A 353 19.30 -17.56 10.20
N PRO A 354 20.61 -17.72 10.00
CA PRO A 354 21.31 -17.12 8.87
C PRO A 354 20.62 -17.50 7.55
N GLN A 355 20.33 -16.51 6.72
CA GLN A 355 19.72 -16.76 5.41
C GLN A 355 20.72 -17.50 4.50
N PRO A 356 20.31 -18.61 3.82
CA PRO A 356 21.19 -19.30 2.88
C PRO A 356 21.60 -18.40 1.69
N LEU A 357 22.81 -18.63 1.17
CA LEU A 357 23.24 -18.01 -0.08
C LEU A 357 22.44 -18.59 -1.26
N GLY A 358 22.07 -17.77 -2.23
CA GLY A 358 21.25 -18.19 -3.38
C GLY A 358 19.76 -18.27 -3.05
N SER A 359 19.29 -17.54 -2.06
CA SER A 359 17.90 -17.58 -1.60
C SER A 359 17.22 -16.21 -1.56
N VAL A 360 15.89 -16.28 -1.52
CA VAL A 360 15.02 -15.15 -1.19
C VAL A 360 14.28 -15.49 0.10
N ARG A 361 14.45 -14.66 1.13
CA ARG A 361 13.64 -14.71 2.35
C ARG A 361 12.46 -13.76 2.19
N VAL A 362 11.26 -14.25 2.45
CA VAL A 362 10.03 -13.45 2.38
C VAL A 362 9.46 -13.28 3.79
N GLU A 363 9.26 -12.04 4.19
CA GLU A 363 8.63 -11.68 5.46
C GLU A 363 7.42 -10.79 5.20
N LEU A 364 6.29 -11.10 5.80
CA LEU A 364 5.10 -10.26 5.80
C LEU A 364 5.14 -9.35 7.03
N VAL A 365 5.48 -8.09 6.82
CA VAL A 365 5.67 -7.11 7.89
C VAL A 365 4.36 -6.36 8.14
N PRO A 366 3.66 -6.60 9.28
CA PRO A 366 2.47 -5.84 9.63
C PRO A 366 2.86 -4.43 10.06
N LEU A 367 2.15 -3.43 9.54
CA LEU A 367 2.37 -2.03 9.90
C LEU A 367 1.56 -1.69 11.17
N THR A 368 2.03 -2.17 12.31
CA THR A 368 1.39 -2.04 13.63
C THR A 368 1.64 -0.66 14.27
N GLU A 369 0.98 -0.39 15.38
CA GLU A 369 1.19 0.81 16.21
C GLU A 369 2.58 0.89 16.86
N ASP A 370 3.29 -0.26 16.98
CA ASP A 370 4.67 -0.30 17.47
C ASP A 370 5.68 0.27 16.45
N VAL A 371 5.26 0.42 15.19
CA VAL A 371 6.06 1.09 14.17
C VAL A 371 5.77 2.59 14.25
N PRO A 372 6.71 3.42 14.72
CA PRO A 372 6.50 4.85 14.83
C PRO A 372 6.29 5.47 13.44
N PRO A 373 5.47 6.51 13.31
CA PRO A 373 5.31 7.23 12.06
C PRO A 373 6.60 7.92 11.64
N ASP A 374 6.90 7.88 10.35
CA ASP A 374 8.01 8.65 9.78
C ASP A 374 7.67 10.15 9.77
N PRO A 375 8.53 11.02 10.34
CA PRO A 375 8.20 12.44 10.50
C PRO A 375 8.03 13.16 9.16
N ILE A 376 8.81 12.83 8.14
CA ILE A 376 8.73 13.48 6.83
C ILE A 376 7.38 13.17 6.15
N VAL A 377 6.97 11.90 6.18
CA VAL A 377 5.67 11.50 5.64
C VAL A 377 4.53 12.02 6.52
N ALA A 378 4.72 12.14 7.84
CA ALA A 378 3.75 12.77 8.74
C ALA A 378 3.49 14.23 8.35
N ASP A 379 4.53 15.00 8.04
CA ASP A 379 4.38 16.39 7.59
C ASP A 379 3.64 16.48 6.25
N VAL A 380 3.90 15.56 5.32
CA VAL A 380 3.15 15.48 4.05
C VAL A 380 1.67 15.22 4.29
N LEU A 381 1.33 14.32 5.22
CA LEU A 381 -0.07 14.04 5.58
C LEU A 381 -0.71 15.20 6.35
N ALA A 382 0.03 15.89 7.20
CA ALA A 382 -0.48 17.10 7.88
C ALA A 382 -0.85 18.19 6.86
N ALA A 383 -0.02 18.41 5.84
CA ALA A 383 -0.32 19.34 4.75
C ALA A 383 -1.57 18.88 3.96
N TYR A 384 -1.71 17.58 3.69
CA TYR A 384 -2.92 17.02 3.07
C TYR A 384 -4.18 17.32 3.89
N TYR A 385 -4.16 17.09 5.21
CA TYR A 385 -5.32 17.38 6.06
C TYR A 385 -5.65 18.85 6.14
N ALA A 386 -4.65 19.73 6.10
CA ALA A 386 -4.89 21.18 6.03
C ALA A 386 -5.58 21.60 4.71
N GLU A 387 -5.15 21.01 3.58
CA GLU A 387 -5.77 21.24 2.28
C GLU A 387 -7.19 20.67 2.22
N LEU A 388 -7.39 19.45 2.72
CA LEU A 388 -8.70 18.81 2.81
C LEU A 388 -9.68 19.61 3.66
N LYS A 389 -9.22 20.13 4.79
CA LYS A 389 -10.02 21.02 5.65
C LYS A 389 -10.49 22.24 4.88
N ASN A 390 -9.60 22.92 4.15
CA ASN A 390 -9.95 24.09 3.35
C ASN A 390 -10.94 23.73 2.23
N LEU A 391 -10.72 22.61 1.56
CA LEU A 391 -11.60 22.08 0.53
C LEU A 391 -13.03 21.84 1.07
N ASN A 392 -13.14 21.21 2.22
CA ASN A 392 -14.43 20.86 2.81
C ASN A 392 -15.15 22.07 3.42
N LEU A 393 -14.44 23.01 4.02
CA LEU A 393 -15.01 24.26 4.53
C LEU A 393 -15.50 25.17 3.39
N SER A 394 -14.82 25.20 2.24
CA SER A 394 -15.22 26.02 1.10
C SER A 394 -16.53 25.54 0.45
N LYS A 395 -16.89 24.27 0.62
CA LYS A 395 -18.15 23.68 0.11
C LYS A 395 -19.37 24.00 0.97
N GLY A 396 -19.16 24.62 2.14
CA GLY A 396 -20.22 24.92 3.08
C GLY A 396 -20.85 23.65 3.68
N ASP A 397 -21.90 23.84 4.46
CA ASP A 397 -22.59 22.79 5.23
C ASP A 397 -23.52 21.89 4.37
N VAL A 398 -23.16 21.66 3.10
CA VAL A 398 -23.94 20.84 2.13
C VAL A 398 -24.10 19.38 2.61
N ARG A 399 -23.33 18.96 3.61
CA ARG A 399 -23.38 17.62 4.21
C ARG A 399 -24.41 17.47 5.31
N LEU A 400 -24.99 18.54 5.81
CA LEU A 400 -26.17 18.42 6.66
C LEU A 400 -27.30 17.87 5.79
N CYS A 401 -27.74 16.65 6.13
CA CYS A 401 -28.88 16.03 5.48
C CYS A 401 -29.98 17.08 5.28
N ALA A 402 -30.25 17.45 4.00
CA ALA A 402 -31.30 18.41 3.69
C ALA A 402 -32.59 17.87 4.31
N LYS A 403 -33.19 18.63 5.23
CA LYS A 403 -34.48 18.30 5.82
C LYS A 403 -35.53 18.37 4.71
N THR A 404 -35.76 17.24 4.03
CA THR A 404 -36.94 17.13 3.16
C THR A 404 -38.10 16.71 4.03
N ALA A 405 -39.27 17.30 3.82
CA ALA A 405 -40.46 17.04 4.60
C ALA A 405 -40.94 15.56 4.61
N ALA A 406 -40.33 14.71 3.77
CA ALA A 406 -40.69 13.28 3.59
C ALA A 406 -39.56 12.31 4.06
N ALA A 407 -38.40 12.78 4.52
CA ALA A 407 -37.33 11.86 4.95
C ALA A 407 -37.26 11.76 6.48
N PRO A 408 -36.99 10.57 7.05
CA PRO A 408 -36.74 10.45 8.48
C PRO A 408 -35.55 11.33 8.85
N THR A 409 -35.74 12.23 9.84
CA THR A 409 -34.71 13.14 10.32
C THR A 409 -33.97 12.54 11.49
N TYR A 410 -32.66 12.72 11.55
CA TYR A 410 -31.87 12.41 12.74
C TYR A 410 -32.29 13.34 13.88
N VAL A 411 -32.81 12.76 14.95
CA VAL A 411 -33.28 13.51 16.14
C VAL A 411 -32.17 13.84 17.13
N GLY A 412 -30.95 13.37 16.89
CA GLY A 412 -29.82 13.49 17.80
C GLY A 412 -29.87 12.49 18.95
N THR A 413 -28.72 12.23 19.57
CA THR A 413 -28.60 11.23 20.66
C THR A 413 -29.29 11.63 21.94
N GLU A 414 -29.45 12.92 22.21
CA GLU A 414 -30.15 13.42 23.40
C GLU A 414 -31.62 13.00 23.44
N ALA A 415 -32.28 12.83 22.27
CA ALA A 415 -33.64 12.35 22.20
C ALA A 415 -33.81 10.91 22.73
N CYS A 416 -32.77 10.10 22.69
CA CYS A 416 -32.80 8.72 23.20
C CYS A 416 -32.77 8.66 24.74
N LYS A 417 -32.29 9.73 25.41
CA LYS A 417 -32.04 9.78 26.84
C LYS A 417 -33.31 9.66 27.67
N SER A 418 -34.42 10.22 27.22
CA SER A 418 -35.68 10.22 27.94
C SER A 418 -36.28 8.81 28.04
N CYS A 419 -36.15 7.99 27.03
CA CYS A 419 -36.71 6.63 27.00
C CYS A 419 -35.66 5.56 27.41
N HIS A 420 -34.38 5.82 27.17
CA HIS A 420 -33.28 4.86 27.40
C HIS A 420 -32.14 5.43 28.25
N PRO A 421 -32.39 5.94 29.48
CA PRO A 421 -31.38 6.68 30.25
C PRO A 421 -30.14 5.85 30.59
N GLN A 422 -30.30 4.56 30.91
CA GLN A 422 -29.19 3.68 31.25
C GLN A 422 -28.31 3.35 30.01
N ALA A 423 -28.95 3.03 28.88
CA ALA A 423 -28.25 2.76 27.63
C ALA A 423 -27.51 4.00 27.12
N TYR A 424 -28.12 5.18 27.24
CA TYR A 424 -27.52 6.46 26.91
C TYR A 424 -26.29 6.76 27.78
N ALA A 425 -26.39 6.57 29.11
CA ALA A 425 -25.29 6.76 30.02
C ALA A 425 -24.11 5.82 29.71
N LEU A 426 -24.41 4.54 29.46
CA LEU A 426 -23.39 3.57 29.04
C LEU A 426 -22.75 3.97 27.71
N TRP A 427 -23.54 4.32 26.70
CA TRP A 427 -23.04 4.75 25.39
C TRP A 427 -22.07 5.93 25.49
N LYS A 428 -22.39 6.94 26.30
CA LYS A 428 -21.50 8.10 26.54
C LYS A 428 -20.12 7.73 27.06
N THR A 429 -19.97 6.62 27.78
CA THR A 429 -18.68 6.15 28.29
C THR A 429 -17.86 5.41 27.22
N THR A 430 -18.51 4.94 26.16
CA THR A 430 -17.88 4.14 25.11
C THR A 430 -17.03 4.99 24.15
N LYS A 431 -16.15 4.33 23.40
CA LYS A 431 -15.40 4.96 22.29
C LYS A 431 -16.35 5.54 21.23
N HIS A 432 -17.48 4.89 20.97
CA HIS A 432 -18.50 5.39 20.02
C HIS A 432 -19.12 6.71 20.46
N GLY A 433 -19.44 6.83 21.77
CA GLY A 433 -19.98 8.08 22.33
C GLY A 433 -18.98 9.24 22.30
N LYS A 434 -17.69 8.94 22.16
CA LYS A 434 -16.58 9.90 22.08
C LYS A 434 -15.96 10.03 20.69
N ALA A 435 -16.51 9.36 19.67
CA ALA A 435 -15.91 9.27 18.35
C ALA A 435 -15.70 10.65 17.71
N TRP A 436 -16.72 11.52 17.77
CA TRP A 436 -16.61 12.88 17.24
C TRP A 436 -15.52 13.71 17.92
N ALA A 437 -15.48 13.71 19.25
CA ALA A 437 -14.46 14.42 20.02
C ALA A 437 -13.04 13.88 19.70
N THR A 438 -12.91 12.57 19.39
CA THR A 438 -11.65 12.00 18.94
C THR A 438 -11.23 12.55 17.59
N LEU A 439 -12.16 12.66 16.62
CA LEU A 439 -11.88 13.26 15.30
C LEU A 439 -11.51 14.74 15.45
N GLU A 440 -12.21 15.50 16.30
CA GLU A 440 -11.89 16.89 16.59
C GLU A 440 -10.49 17.07 17.18
N SER A 441 -10.13 16.25 18.19
CA SER A 441 -8.81 16.31 18.82
C SER A 441 -7.65 15.98 17.86
N GLN A 442 -7.93 15.17 16.84
CA GLN A 442 -6.97 14.81 15.78
C GLN A 442 -7.04 15.74 14.58
N ASN A 443 -7.92 16.75 14.60
CA ASN A 443 -8.19 17.66 13.48
C ASN A 443 -8.57 16.91 12.17
N LYS A 444 -9.35 15.84 12.31
CA LYS A 444 -9.81 14.94 11.21
C LYS A 444 -11.33 14.93 11.01
N HIS A 445 -12.07 15.76 11.72
CA HIS A 445 -13.53 15.85 11.61
C HIS A 445 -14.01 16.48 10.28
N PHE A 446 -13.09 16.78 9.38
CA PHE A 446 -13.36 17.28 8.03
C PHE A 446 -13.23 16.22 6.93
N ASP A 447 -12.73 15.01 7.25
CA ASP A 447 -12.50 13.91 6.30
C ASP A 447 -13.79 13.11 6.03
#